data_5dc110be75dd19f2ff63def84f3e5556
#
_entry.id   5dc110be75dd19f2ff63def84f3e5556
#
_cell.length_a   1.000
_cell.length_b   1.000
_cell.length_c   1.000
_cell.angle_alpha   90.00
_cell.angle_beta   90.00
_cell.angle_gamma   90.00
#
_symmetry.space_group_name_H-M   'P 1'
#
loop_
_entity.id
_entity.type
_entity.pdbx_description
1 polymer ?
#
loop_
_entity_poly.entity_id
_entity_poly.type
_entity_poly.pdbx_seq_one_letter_code
_entity_poly.pdbx_strand_id
1 'polypeptide(L)'
;MNKKLFIYLFAALAASSSAAQTESGKGNIITKAKSFVERSVVHGVDTNYVKTPSHPWQVSVKSRVSQTDLQMHSVVDGGALFDGEGMMPFIRGVGDMETDPRIMTKVSTSLGVKVGYKGLSASYSFPIGGDKSQNISLRSTGRWYAVNFRWHKFKTKTLRTHYAGAVQGRDIESYDEDTEEIKFNPWGETYGWDETDKEQLPSDMSIKTLIFDAFYIFNHKKFSYAAAYNQKTIQARSAGSPIAGVMGYYADFKYNDQRNAELIYWMDGIGRLRQYQLGVGAGYAYNFVPAKGWLISAMAMPMLTVVNRTRINTYSSNFKDVAKENLLAYILIESMKEMRDAGEIEGLENVDLDNIDYDFTDEYTIKGTGVHSRNNRLALNYTTRISVTYNWKRYFINANGQFNNFNYKHKAMHGHLNDWYINASVGVRL
;
A
#
# COMPACT_ATOMS: atom_id res chain seq x y z
N MET A 1 9.85 0.16 -14.35
CA MET A 1 9.52 0.96 -15.56
C MET A 1 10.56 2.06 -15.71
N ASN A 2 11.27 2.12 -16.83
CA ASN A 2 12.47 2.93 -17.01
C ASN A 2 12.13 4.42 -17.09
N LYS A 3 12.95 5.31 -16.47
CA LYS A 3 12.85 6.79 -16.65
C LYS A 3 12.74 7.21 -18.12
N LYS A 4 13.34 6.42 -19.03
CA LYS A 4 13.25 6.59 -20.48
C LYS A 4 11.82 6.47 -21.03
N LEU A 5 10.97 5.58 -20.48
CA LEU A 5 9.59 5.42 -20.95
C LEU A 5 8.73 6.67 -20.67
N PHE A 6 8.98 7.35 -19.54
CA PHE A 6 8.31 8.61 -19.21
C PHE A 6 8.72 9.74 -20.16
N ILE A 7 10.02 9.82 -20.50
CA ILE A 7 10.55 10.78 -21.46
C ILE A 7 9.96 10.51 -22.86
N TYR A 8 9.85 9.23 -23.26
CA TYR A 8 9.24 8.87 -24.55
C TYR A 8 7.73 9.14 -24.59
N LEU A 9 7.00 8.90 -23.51
CA LEU A 9 5.57 9.25 -23.40
C LEU A 9 5.36 10.77 -23.43
N PHE A 10 6.27 11.51 -22.79
CA PHE A 10 6.27 12.97 -22.77
C PHE A 10 6.67 13.54 -24.15
N ALA A 11 7.69 12.97 -24.79
CA ALA A 11 8.11 13.30 -26.14
C ALA A 11 7.01 12.97 -27.17
N ALA A 12 6.30 11.86 -27.03
CA ALA A 12 5.17 11.49 -27.87
C ALA A 12 3.98 12.45 -27.71
N LEU A 13 3.69 12.91 -26.47
CA LEU A 13 2.69 13.96 -26.19
C LEU A 13 3.11 15.32 -26.77
N ALA A 14 4.39 15.67 -26.68
CA ALA A 14 4.94 16.91 -27.25
C ALA A 14 5.08 16.85 -28.81
N ALA A 15 5.55 15.73 -29.33
CA ALA A 15 5.68 15.52 -30.79
C ALA A 15 4.30 15.46 -31.48
N SER A 16 3.26 14.99 -30.81
CA SER A 16 1.89 15.02 -31.33
C SER A 16 1.33 16.44 -31.47
N SER A 17 1.96 17.46 -30.85
CA SER A 17 1.58 18.86 -30.99
C SER A 17 2.25 19.56 -32.20
N SER A 18 3.42 19.09 -32.63
CA SER A 18 4.18 19.67 -33.76
C SER A 18 4.00 18.93 -35.09
N ALA A 19 3.54 17.67 -35.09
CA ALA A 19 3.37 16.86 -36.30
C ALA A 19 2.01 17.03 -37.01
N ALA A 20 1.26 18.10 -36.75
CA ALA A 20 -0.07 18.34 -37.34
C ALA A 20 -0.07 18.96 -38.72
N GLN A 21 1.10 18.98 -39.42
CA GLN A 21 1.20 19.55 -40.74
C GLN A 21 1.94 18.67 -41.75
N THR A 22 1.57 17.40 -41.88
CA THR A 22 1.82 16.71 -43.20
C THR A 22 1.20 15.32 -43.17
N GLU A 23 0.49 15.02 -44.23
CA GLU A 23 0.10 13.75 -44.83
C GLU A 23 -1.27 13.16 -44.52
N SER A 24 -1.98 13.07 -45.62
CA SER A 24 -3.23 12.40 -45.90
C SER A 24 -3.15 10.87 -45.73
N GLY A 25 -4.22 10.31 -45.17
CA GLY A 25 -4.56 8.90 -45.43
C GLY A 25 -4.15 7.89 -44.35
N LYS A 26 -4.98 7.69 -43.35
CA LYS A 26 -5.03 6.82 -42.18
C LYS A 26 -4.67 7.57 -40.91
N GLY A 27 -5.64 8.32 -40.36
CA GLY A 27 -5.47 9.05 -39.10
C GLY A 27 -5.04 8.07 -38.00
N ASN A 28 -3.81 8.22 -37.55
CA ASN A 28 -3.16 7.45 -36.50
C ASN A 28 -4.07 7.42 -35.25
N ILE A 29 -4.19 6.30 -34.57
CA ILE A 29 -4.97 6.11 -33.35
C ILE A 29 -4.73 7.27 -32.36
N ILE A 30 -3.50 7.78 -32.27
CA ILE A 30 -3.11 8.91 -31.42
C ILE A 30 -3.83 10.21 -31.85
N THR A 31 -3.95 10.49 -33.14
CA THR A 31 -4.65 11.67 -33.66
C THR A 31 -6.15 11.61 -33.41
N LYS A 32 -6.74 10.41 -33.56
CA LYS A 32 -8.15 10.18 -33.23
C LYS A 32 -8.43 10.32 -31.74
N ALA A 33 -7.58 9.76 -30.87
CA ALA A 33 -7.68 9.90 -29.44
C ALA A 33 -7.53 11.37 -28.99
N LYS A 34 -6.59 12.11 -29.56
CA LYS A 34 -6.40 13.55 -29.31
C LYS A 34 -7.64 14.35 -29.68
N SER A 35 -8.15 14.18 -30.91
CA SER A 35 -9.36 14.88 -31.40
C SER A 35 -10.62 14.53 -30.59
N PHE A 36 -10.72 13.28 -30.11
CA PHE A 36 -11.78 12.87 -29.22
C PHE A 36 -11.74 13.61 -27.88
N VAL A 37 -10.56 13.64 -27.22
CA VAL A 37 -10.37 14.33 -25.94
C VAL A 37 -10.65 15.83 -26.11
N GLU A 38 -10.13 16.46 -27.15
CA GLU A 38 -10.34 17.90 -27.42
C GLU A 38 -11.82 18.24 -27.58
N ARG A 39 -12.55 17.46 -28.36
CA ARG A 39 -14.00 17.64 -28.54
C ARG A 39 -14.79 17.37 -27.25
N SER A 40 -14.39 16.35 -26.48
CA SER A 40 -15.08 15.97 -25.26
C SER A 40 -14.98 16.98 -24.11
N VAL A 41 -14.00 17.87 -24.13
CA VAL A 41 -13.83 18.90 -23.07
C VAL A 41 -14.71 20.12 -23.29
N VAL A 42 -14.94 20.51 -24.55
CA VAL A 42 -15.50 21.85 -24.89
C VAL A 42 -17.00 21.78 -25.25
N HIS A 43 -17.47 20.73 -25.91
CA HIS A 43 -18.81 20.72 -26.48
C HIS A 43 -19.90 20.33 -25.49
N GLY A 44 -20.95 21.17 -25.38
CA GLY A 44 -22.20 20.85 -24.71
C GLY A 44 -22.17 20.96 -23.18
N VAL A 45 -21.30 21.80 -22.61
CA VAL A 45 -21.38 22.24 -21.21
C VAL A 45 -22.25 23.51 -21.10
N ASP A 46 -22.94 23.66 -19.99
CA ASP A 46 -23.63 24.92 -19.66
C ASP A 46 -22.60 25.93 -19.14
N THR A 47 -22.35 26.97 -19.93
CA THR A 47 -21.34 28.02 -19.64
C THR A 47 -21.63 28.84 -18.40
N ASN A 48 -22.87 28.82 -17.89
CA ASN A 48 -23.19 29.42 -16.61
C ASN A 48 -22.65 28.61 -15.42
N TYR A 49 -22.42 27.30 -15.62
CA TYR A 49 -21.92 26.39 -14.59
C TYR A 49 -20.44 26.05 -14.77
N VAL A 50 -20.01 25.86 -16.03
CA VAL A 50 -18.64 25.40 -16.31
C VAL A 50 -18.01 26.31 -17.37
N LYS A 51 -16.86 26.90 -17.03
CA LYS A 51 -16.08 27.74 -17.93
C LYS A 51 -14.82 26.99 -18.38
N THR A 52 -14.53 27.04 -19.66
CA THR A 52 -13.29 26.51 -20.26
C THR A 52 -12.28 27.63 -20.41
N PRO A 53 -11.12 27.58 -19.75
CA PRO A 53 -10.06 28.55 -19.96
C PRO A 53 -9.57 28.56 -21.42
N SER A 54 -9.21 29.73 -21.93
CA SER A 54 -8.67 29.87 -23.31
C SER A 54 -7.30 29.22 -23.51
N HIS A 55 -6.57 29.04 -22.41
CA HIS A 55 -5.21 28.51 -22.43
C HIS A 55 -5.22 26.98 -22.41
N PRO A 56 -4.73 26.29 -23.46
CA PRO A 56 -4.82 24.84 -23.58
C PRO A 56 -3.80 24.08 -22.73
N TRP A 57 -2.65 24.68 -22.47
CA TRP A 57 -1.59 24.09 -21.67
C TRP A 57 -1.72 24.41 -20.18
N GLN A 58 -1.16 23.56 -19.36
CA GLN A 58 -1.10 23.74 -17.93
C GLN A 58 0.17 23.12 -17.37
N VAL A 59 0.86 23.89 -16.55
CA VAL A 59 2.02 23.40 -15.79
C VAL A 59 1.80 23.67 -14.32
N SER A 60 2.11 22.70 -13.47
CA SER A 60 2.04 22.88 -12.01
C SER A 60 3.12 22.09 -11.29
N VAL A 61 3.63 22.67 -10.22
CA VAL A 61 4.43 21.98 -9.22
C VAL A 61 3.50 21.46 -8.14
N LYS A 62 3.74 20.26 -7.67
CA LYS A 62 2.94 19.61 -6.62
C LYS A 62 3.81 19.01 -5.54
N SER A 63 3.41 19.16 -4.30
CA SER A 63 3.86 18.34 -3.18
C SER A 63 2.81 17.27 -2.92
N ARG A 64 3.25 16.06 -2.61
CA ARG A 64 2.37 14.93 -2.26
C ARG A 64 2.83 14.31 -0.96
N VAL A 65 1.88 14.10 -0.07
CA VAL A 65 2.02 13.24 1.09
C VAL A 65 1.18 11.99 0.84
N SER A 66 1.74 10.82 1.06
CA SER A 66 1.04 9.54 0.81
C SER A 66 1.52 8.45 1.75
N GLN A 67 0.62 7.52 2.02
CA GLN A 67 0.90 6.31 2.78
C GLN A 67 0.09 5.16 2.18
N THR A 68 0.68 3.99 2.19
CA THR A 68 0.00 2.73 1.87
C THR A 68 0.15 1.81 3.06
N ASP A 69 -0.94 1.17 3.44
CA ASP A 69 -1.08 0.36 4.62
C ASP A 69 -1.75 -0.95 4.22
N LEU A 70 -1.02 -2.05 4.33
CA LEU A 70 -1.51 -3.39 4.12
C LEU A 70 -1.66 -4.05 5.48
N GLN A 71 -2.87 -4.36 5.87
CA GLN A 71 -3.18 -5.16 7.04
C GLN A 71 -3.56 -6.56 6.62
N MET A 72 -2.99 -7.54 7.28
CA MET A 72 -3.27 -8.96 7.10
C MET A 72 -3.66 -9.52 8.47
N HIS A 73 -4.60 -10.45 8.48
CA HIS A 73 -4.93 -11.25 9.65
C HIS A 73 -4.67 -12.71 9.29
N SER A 74 -3.95 -13.40 10.14
CA SER A 74 -3.62 -14.81 9.98
C SER A 74 -3.75 -15.52 11.32
N VAL A 75 -4.21 -16.76 11.30
CA VAL A 75 -4.20 -17.67 12.44
C VAL A 75 -3.15 -18.72 12.16
N VAL A 76 -2.21 -18.86 13.07
CA VAL A 76 -1.10 -19.83 13.00
C VAL A 76 -1.31 -20.86 14.07
N ASP A 77 -1.20 -22.13 13.70
CA ASP A 77 -1.24 -23.24 14.64
C ASP A 77 0.00 -23.19 15.54
N GLY A 78 -0.21 -22.77 16.79
CA GLY A 78 0.87 -22.65 17.77
C GLY A 78 1.49 -23.99 18.13
N GLY A 79 0.70 -25.08 18.13
CA GLY A 79 1.21 -26.44 18.34
C GLY A 79 2.27 -26.81 17.32
N ALA A 80 2.03 -26.52 16.03
CA ALA A 80 2.99 -26.80 14.96
C ALA A 80 4.28 -25.96 15.07
N LEU A 81 4.23 -24.80 15.71
CA LEU A 81 5.39 -23.94 15.95
C LEU A 81 6.32 -24.47 17.05
N PHE A 82 5.73 -24.98 18.11
CA PHE A 82 6.43 -25.42 19.31
C PHE A 82 6.43 -26.93 19.48
N ASP A 83 6.00 -27.68 18.44
CA ASP A 83 6.01 -29.13 18.43
C ASP A 83 7.47 -29.66 18.42
N GLY A 84 7.93 -30.00 19.61
CA GLY A 84 9.26 -30.57 19.82
C GLY A 84 9.41 -30.96 21.28
N GLU A 85 9.38 -32.25 21.54
CA GLU A 85 9.86 -32.80 22.80
C GLU A 85 11.24 -32.21 23.12
N GLY A 86 11.31 -31.35 24.14
CA GLY A 86 12.55 -30.84 24.67
C GLY A 86 12.83 -29.35 24.55
N MET A 87 12.04 -28.55 23.79
CA MET A 87 12.33 -27.13 23.65
C MET A 87 11.81 -26.28 24.82
N MET A 88 10.70 -26.68 25.43
CA MET A 88 10.16 -26.04 26.67
C MET A 88 9.41 -27.08 27.50
N PRO A 89 10.08 -27.77 28.43
CA PRO A 89 9.43 -28.80 29.26
C PRO A 89 8.28 -28.27 30.14
N PHE A 90 8.24 -26.94 30.36
CA PHE A 90 7.24 -26.26 31.16
C PHE A 90 5.97 -25.90 30.39
N ILE A 91 5.91 -26.14 29.06
CA ILE A 91 4.76 -25.84 28.21
C ILE A 91 4.05 -27.14 27.84
N ARG A 92 2.76 -27.22 28.14
CA ARG A 92 1.91 -28.37 27.80
C ARG A 92 1.32 -28.30 26.41
N GLY A 93 0.98 -27.11 25.97
CA GLY A 93 0.39 -26.86 24.67
C GLY A 93 0.31 -25.38 24.34
N VAL A 94 0.42 -25.08 23.10
CA VAL A 94 0.24 -23.73 22.55
C VAL A 94 -1.01 -23.75 21.70
N GLY A 95 -1.96 -22.90 22.01
CA GLY A 95 -3.17 -22.73 21.21
C GLY A 95 -2.87 -22.02 19.89
N ASP A 96 -3.91 -21.84 19.09
CA ASP A 96 -3.82 -21.04 17.88
C ASP A 96 -3.37 -19.62 18.23
N MET A 97 -2.37 -19.12 17.48
CA MET A 97 -1.86 -17.77 17.60
C MET A 97 -2.47 -16.90 16.51
N GLU A 98 -3.11 -15.80 16.90
CA GLU A 98 -3.57 -14.78 15.98
C GLU A 98 -2.43 -13.80 15.72
N THR A 99 -2.16 -13.54 14.45
CA THR A 99 -1.17 -12.57 14.03
C THR A 99 -1.79 -11.58 13.06
N ASP A 100 -1.66 -10.30 13.36
CA ASP A 100 -2.14 -9.20 12.54
C ASP A 100 -0.96 -8.34 12.03
N PRO A 101 -0.15 -8.87 11.11
CA PRO A 101 0.94 -8.10 10.53
C PRO A 101 0.38 -6.95 9.70
N ARG A 102 0.84 -5.75 10.01
CA ARG A 102 0.51 -4.52 9.32
C ARG A 102 1.74 -3.91 8.69
N ILE A 103 1.83 -3.99 7.38
CA ILE A 103 2.91 -3.42 6.61
C ILE A 103 2.56 -1.98 6.27
N MET A 104 3.15 -1.05 7.00
CA MET A 104 2.92 0.38 6.81
C MET A 104 4.14 1.03 6.16
N THR A 105 3.90 1.79 5.09
CA THR A 105 4.94 2.72 4.66
C THR A 105 5.04 3.87 5.65
N LYS A 106 6.25 4.39 5.87
CA LYS A 106 6.38 5.71 6.46
C LYS A 106 5.61 6.71 5.61
N VAL A 107 5.08 7.75 6.24
CA VAL A 107 4.47 8.84 5.49
C VAL A 107 5.52 9.41 4.54
N SER A 108 5.30 9.24 3.24
CA SER A 108 6.24 9.64 2.20
C SER A 108 5.86 11.00 1.66
N THR A 109 6.81 11.93 1.68
CA THR A 109 6.67 13.24 1.05
C THR A 109 7.42 13.25 -0.27
N SER A 110 6.75 13.68 -1.34
CA SER A 110 7.33 13.75 -2.68
C SER A 110 7.02 15.07 -3.35
N LEU A 111 7.98 15.56 -4.14
CA LEU A 111 7.83 16.71 -5.00
C LEU A 111 7.64 16.25 -6.44
N GLY A 112 6.82 16.94 -7.21
CA GLY A 112 6.55 16.52 -8.57
C GLY A 112 6.10 17.64 -9.47
N VAL A 113 6.12 17.34 -10.77
CA VAL A 113 5.65 18.22 -11.81
C VAL A 113 4.48 17.57 -12.53
N LYS A 114 3.46 18.35 -12.83
CA LYS A 114 2.32 17.96 -13.65
C LYS A 114 2.27 18.87 -14.88
N VAL A 115 2.18 18.26 -16.04
CA VAL A 115 1.93 18.95 -17.30
C VAL A 115 0.62 18.44 -17.88
N GLY A 116 -0.15 19.33 -18.45
CA GLY A 116 -1.40 18.96 -19.06
C GLY A 116 -1.70 19.77 -20.30
N TYR A 117 -2.37 19.12 -21.25
CA TYR A 117 -2.88 19.73 -22.47
C TYR A 117 -4.36 19.39 -22.62
N LYS A 118 -5.23 20.40 -22.69
CA LYS A 118 -6.68 20.23 -22.76
C LYS A 118 -7.17 19.21 -21.68
N GLY A 119 -7.80 18.11 -22.05
CA GLY A 119 -8.28 17.07 -21.13
C GLY A 119 -7.21 16.10 -20.62
N LEU A 120 -6.00 16.10 -21.20
CA LEU A 120 -4.92 15.17 -20.84
C LEU A 120 -3.99 15.78 -19.80
N SER A 121 -3.45 14.98 -18.89
CA SER A 121 -2.35 15.39 -18.02
C SER A 121 -1.48 14.21 -17.61
N ALA A 122 -0.19 14.47 -17.47
CA ALA A 122 0.81 13.54 -16.96
C ALA A 122 1.53 14.18 -15.78
N SER A 123 1.89 13.40 -14.79
CA SER A 123 2.69 13.87 -13.66
C SER A 123 3.66 12.82 -13.18
N TYR A 124 4.82 13.30 -12.76
CA TYR A 124 5.86 12.51 -12.11
C TYR A 124 6.19 13.13 -10.75
N SER A 125 6.40 12.30 -9.74
CA SER A 125 6.85 12.75 -8.42
C SER A 125 7.99 11.87 -7.93
N PHE A 126 8.97 12.48 -7.28
CA PHE A 126 10.12 11.86 -6.65
C PHE A 126 10.13 12.15 -5.15
N PRO A 127 10.65 11.24 -4.32
CA PRO A 127 10.65 11.40 -2.87
C PRO A 127 11.64 12.49 -2.44
N ILE A 128 11.23 13.28 -1.44
CA ILE A 128 12.09 14.26 -0.75
C ILE A 128 12.18 13.95 0.75
N GLY A 129 11.35 13.03 1.27
CA GLY A 129 11.35 12.57 2.65
C GLY A 129 10.54 11.32 2.83
N GLY A 130 10.86 10.52 3.86
CA GLY A 130 10.25 9.22 4.13
C GLY A 130 10.82 8.09 3.27
N ASP A 131 10.01 7.06 3.03
CA ASP A 131 10.41 5.90 2.23
C ASP A 131 10.65 6.28 0.75
N LYS A 132 11.62 5.60 0.13
CA LYS A 132 11.94 5.80 -1.29
C LYS A 132 10.74 5.44 -2.16
N SER A 133 10.02 6.45 -2.65
CA SER A 133 8.82 6.27 -3.45
C SER A 133 8.93 6.95 -4.82
N GLN A 134 8.30 6.35 -5.83
CA GLN A 134 8.14 6.92 -7.16
C GLN A 134 6.68 6.85 -7.55
N ASN A 135 6.13 7.94 -8.07
CA ASN A 135 4.75 7.99 -8.48
C ASN A 135 4.61 8.60 -9.88
N ILE A 136 3.93 7.86 -10.75
CA ILE A 136 3.55 8.33 -12.08
C ILE A 136 2.02 8.34 -12.14
N SER A 137 1.44 9.41 -12.64
CA SER A 137 0.01 9.42 -12.93
C SER A 137 -0.30 10.06 -14.29
N LEU A 138 -1.23 9.41 -14.99
CA LEU A 138 -1.78 9.86 -16.25
C LEU A 138 -3.29 10.06 -16.05
N ARG A 139 -3.83 11.14 -16.58
CA ARG A 139 -5.26 11.44 -16.49
C ARG A 139 -5.79 11.92 -17.82
N SER A 140 -6.98 11.44 -18.15
CA SER A 140 -7.78 11.95 -19.26
C SER A 140 -9.15 12.34 -18.71
N THR A 141 -9.54 13.58 -18.90
CA THR A 141 -10.83 14.09 -18.40
C THR A 141 -11.57 14.81 -19.50
N GLY A 142 -12.75 14.35 -19.82
CA GLY A 142 -13.72 15.04 -20.63
C GLY A 142 -14.85 15.60 -19.76
N ARG A 143 -15.90 16.12 -20.39
CA ARG A 143 -17.10 16.59 -19.65
C ARG A 143 -17.84 15.43 -18.98
N TRP A 144 -18.03 14.30 -19.70
CA TRP A 144 -18.83 13.16 -19.27
C TRP A 144 -18.03 11.97 -18.77
N TYR A 145 -16.69 12.02 -18.83
CA TYR A 145 -15.82 10.95 -18.37
C TYR A 145 -14.58 11.47 -17.64
N ALA A 146 -14.04 10.62 -16.79
CA ALA A 146 -12.72 10.76 -16.21
C ALA A 146 -12.03 9.39 -16.21
N VAL A 147 -10.79 9.34 -16.67
CA VAL A 147 -9.92 8.16 -16.65
C VAL A 147 -8.63 8.53 -15.96
N ASN A 148 -8.25 7.78 -14.95
CA ASN A 148 -7.02 7.98 -14.21
C ASN A 148 -6.23 6.68 -14.18
N PHE A 149 -4.92 6.83 -14.33
CA PHE A 149 -3.96 5.75 -14.19
C PHE A 149 -2.89 6.23 -13.23
N ARG A 150 -2.60 5.44 -12.19
CA ARG A 150 -1.56 5.73 -11.22
C ARG A 150 -0.70 4.51 -10.99
N TRP A 151 0.59 4.65 -11.18
CA TRP A 151 1.59 3.68 -10.80
C TRP A 151 2.42 4.23 -9.66
N HIS A 152 2.56 3.43 -8.61
CA HIS A 152 3.32 3.77 -7.42
C HIS A 152 4.26 2.62 -7.08
N LYS A 153 5.51 2.93 -6.78
CA LYS A 153 6.51 1.99 -6.30
C LYS A 153 7.19 2.60 -5.09
N PHE A 154 7.30 1.83 -4.02
CA PHE A 154 8.04 2.22 -2.83
C PHE A 154 8.69 1.02 -2.18
N LYS A 155 9.60 1.28 -1.25
CA LYS A 155 10.29 0.32 -0.41
C LYS A 155 10.13 0.73 1.04
N THR A 156 9.91 -0.22 1.91
CA THR A 156 9.81 -0.01 3.35
C THR A 156 10.46 -1.15 4.10
N LYS A 157 10.94 -0.84 5.30
CA LYS A 157 11.39 -1.83 6.29
C LYS A 157 10.45 -1.89 7.50
N THR A 158 9.46 -1.00 7.59
CA THR A 158 8.61 -0.90 8.77
C THR A 158 7.50 -1.93 8.74
N LEU A 159 7.50 -2.79 9.73
CA LEU A 159 6.45 -3.74 10.07
C LEU A 159 5.86 -3.35 11.43
N ARG A 160 4.57 -3.50 11.59
CA ARG A 160 3.89 -3.46 12.88
C ARG A 160 3.04 -4.73 12.96
N THR A 161 3.24 -5.52 13.98
CA THR A 161 2.51 -6.77 14.15
C THR A 161 1.81 -6.77 15.50
N HIS A 162 0.57 -7.14 15.50
CA HIS A 162 -0.19 -7.47 16.69
C HIS A 162 -0.19 -8.99 16.83
N TYR A 163 0.15 -9.48 17.99
CA TYR A 163 0.21 -10.88 18.34
C TYR A 163 -0.74 -11.12 19.51
N ALA A 164 -1.63 -12.10 19.38
CA ALA A 164 -2.44 -12.56 20.47
C ALA A 164 -2.43 -14.09 20.53
N GLY A 165 -2.41 -14.65 21.72
CA GLY A 165 -2.39 -16.10 21.89
C GLY A 165 -2.39 -16.48 23.36
N ALA A 166 -2.37 -17.79 23.61
CA ALA A 166 -2.25 -18.33 24.94
C ALA A 166 -1.42 -19.62 24.94
N VAL A 167 -0.69 -19.82 26.02
CA VAL A 167 0.07 -21.03 26.28
C VAL A 167 -0.34 -21.60 27.63
N GLN A 168 -0.54 -22.91 27.66
CA GLN A 168 -0.79 -23.61 28.93
C GLN A 168 0.52 -24.10 29.53
N GLY A 169 0.90 -23.52 30.66
CA GLY A 169 2.08 -23.93 31.43
C GLY A 169 1.92 -25.28 32.08
N ARG A 170 3.00 -25.83 32.58
CA ARG A 170 3.06 -26.97 33.47
C ARG A 170 3.75 -26.51 34.74
N ASP A 171 3.08 -26.59 35.88
CA ASP A 171 3.73 -26.32 37.16
C ASP A 171 4.59 -27.51 37.57
N ILE A 172 5.69 -27.25 38.24
CA ILE A 172 6.50 -28.31 38.87
C ILE A 172 5.73 -28.82 40.09
N GLU A 173 5.35 -30.08 40.04
CA GLU A 173 4.68 -30.73 41.16
C GLU A 173 5.69 -31.20 42.22
N SER A 174 6.81 -31.77 41.75
CA SER A 174 7.90 -32.20 42.63
C SER A 174 9.18 -32.38 41.83
N TYR A 175 10.33 -32.19 42.52
CA TYR A 175 11.66 -32.51 42.04
C TYR A 175 12.24 -33.60 42.93
N ASP A 176 12.72 -34.69 42.35
CA ASP A 176 13.36 -35.80 43.05
C ASP A 176 14.88 -35.61 42.89
N GLU A 177 15.54 -35.26 44.03
CA GLU A 177 16.96 -34.99 44.05
C GLU A 177 17.84 -36.24 43.77
N ASP A 178 17.30 -37.45 44.04
CA ASP A 178 18.05 -38.71 43.90
C ASP A 178 18.03 -39.21 42.44
N THR A 179 16.98 -38.90 41.68
CA THR A 179 16.81 -39.34 40.30
C THR A 179 16.94 -38.21 39.29
N GLU A 180 17.06 -36.96 39.75
CA GLU A 180 17.04 -35.73 38.92
C GLU A 180 15.74 -35.61 38.06
N GLU A 181 14.66 -36.29 38.44
CA GLU A 181 13.40 -36.29 37.73
C GLU A 181 12.50 -35.13 38.19
N ILE A 182 11.99 -34.35 37.22
CA ILE A 182 10.98 -33.31 37.43
C ILE A 182 9.61 -33.88 37.09
N LYS A 183 8.69 -33.92 38.06
CA LYS A 183 7.28 -34.21 37.83
C LYS A 183 6.51 -32.91 37.63
N PHE A 184 5.72 -32.86 36.58
CA PHE A 184 4.91 -31.71 36.24
C PHE A 184 3.44 -31.93 36.53
N ASN A 185 2.79 -30.94 37.16
CA ASN A 185 1.36 -30.88 37.25
C ASN A 185 0.75 -30.63 35.86
N PRO A 186 -0.14 -31.49 35.34
CA PRO A 186 -0.75 -31.28 34.03
C PRO A 186 -1.71 -30.08 33.96
N TRP A 187 -2.01 -29.45 35.08
CA TRP A 187 -3.00 -28.37 35.23
C TRP A 187 -2.33 -27.03 35.61
N GLY A 188 -1.24 -26.69 34.96
CA GLY A 188 -0.57 -25.41 35.15
C GLY A 188 -1.42 -24.21 34.66
N GLU A 189 -1.01 -23.04 35.07
CA GLU A 189 -1.67 -21.77 34.67
C GLU A 189 -1.62 -21.54 33.17
N THR A 190 -2.65 -20.87 32.64
CA THR A 190 -2.68 -20.43 31.26
C THR A 190 -2.18 -19.01 31.20
N TYR A 191 -1.11 -18.77 30.43
CA TYR A 191 -0.53 -17.46 30.19
C TYR A 191 -0.99 -16.97 28.82
N GLY A 192 -1.73 -15.87 28.78
CA GLY A 192 -2.14 -15.20 27.58
C GLY A 192 -1.28 -13.98 27.28
N TRP A 193 -1.10 -13.64 26.01
CA TRP A 193 -0.47 -12.40 25.57
C TRP A 193 -1.32 -11.71 24.51
N ASP A 194 -1.25 -10.39 24.48
CA ASP A 194 -1.93 -9.49 23.56
C ASP A 194 -1.04 -8.26 23.40
N GLU A 195 -0.12 -8.32 22.43
CA GLU A 195 0.95 -7.33 22.29
C GLU A 195 1.02 -6.79 20.88
N THR A 196 1.48 -5.56 20.73
CA THR A 196 1.70 -4.92 19.45
C THR A 196 3.10 -4.37 19.35
N ASP A 197 3.91 -4.95 18.47
CA ASP A 197 5.28 -4.55 18.25
C ASP A 197 5.45 -3.79 16.93
N LYS A 198 6.46 -2.91 16.93
CA LYS A 198 6.89 -2.18 15.74
C LYS A 198 8.32 -2.53 15.43
N GLU A 199 8.50 -3.30 14.39
CA GLU A 199 9.78 -3.84 13.99
C GLU A 199 10.36 -3.17 12.76
N GLN A 200 11.67 -3.29 12.60
CA GLN A 200 12.39 -2.96 11.38
C GLN A 200 12.82 -4.26 10.70
N LEU A 201 12.29 -4.52 9.52
CA LEU A 201 12.73 -5.68 8.74
C LEU A 201 14.21 -5.58 8.40
N PRO A 202 14.98 -6.67 8.48
CA PRO A 202 16.38 -6.70 8.08
C PRO A 202 16.58 -6.30 6.61
N SER A 203 15.65 -6.67 5.73
CA SER A 203 15.68 -6.32 4.31
C SER A 203 14.46 -5.53 3.84
N ASP A 204 14.67 -4.68 2.82
CA ASP A 204 13.61 -3.87 2.22
C ASP A 204 12.49 -4.73 1.61
N MET A 205 11.26 -4.45 2.01
CA MET A 205 10.08 -4.87 1.28
C MET A 205 9.83 -3.95 0.09
N SER A 206 9.61 -4.54 -1.09
CA SER A 206 9.25 -3.79 -2.31
C SER A 206 7.76 -3.89 -2.59
N ILE A 207 7.10 -2.75 -2.65
CA ILE A 207 5.66 -2.67 -2.93
C ILE A 207 5.46 -1.89 -4.23
N LYS A 208 4.63 -2.46 -5.13
CA LYS A 208 4.23 -1.82 -6.38
C LYS A 208 2.71 -1.84 -6.47
N THR A 209 2.12 -0.69 -6.69
CA THR A 209 0.67 -0.58 -6.91
C THR A 209 0.37 0.05 -8.26
N LEU A 210 -0.68 -0.44 -8.90
CA LEU A 210 -1.24 0.11 -10.11
C LEU A 210 -2.74 0.29 -9.87
N ILE A 211 -3.21 1.52 -10.02
CA ILE A 211 -4.61 1.85 -9.92
C ILE A 211 -5.05 2.46 -11.24
N PHE A 212 -6.09 1.90 -11.79
CA PHE A 212 -6.81 2.41 -12.93
C PHE A 212 -8.25 2.67 -12.53
N ASP A 213 -8.77 3.84 -12.80
CA ASP A 213 -10.19 4.14 -12.61
C ASP A 213 -10.76 4.91 -13.80
N ALA A 214 -12.00 4.58 -14.15
CA ALA A 214 -12.74 5.23 -15.21
C ALA A 214 -14.19 5.48 -14.76
N PHE A 215 -14.66 6.72 -14.90
CA PHE A 215 -15.96 7.16 -14.44
C PHE A 215 -16.76 7.79 -15.56
N TYR A 216 -18.07 7.54 -15.56
CA TYR A 216 -19.06 8.27 -16.32
C TYR A 216 -19.76 9.30 -15.39
N ILE A 217 -19.97 10.50 -15.88
CA ILE A 217 -20.54 11.65 -15.18
C ILE A 217 -21.89 11.96 -15.79
N PHE A 218 -22.97 11.73 -15.06
CA PHE A 218 -24.33 11.86 -15.59
C PHE A 218 -24.73 13.31 -15.81
N ASN A 219 -24.50 14.17 -14.81
CA ASN A 219 -24.82 15.60 -14.93
C ASN A 219 -23.67 16.42 -15.54
N HIS A 220 -23.07 15.91 -16.60
CA HIS A 220 -21.89 16.47 -17.24
C HIS A 220 -22.08 17.86 -17.88
N LYS A 221 -23.33 18.34 -18.02
CA LYS A 221 -23.62 19.69 -18.50
C LYS A 221 -23.31 20.75 -17.45
N LYS A 222 -23.59 20.46 -16.17
CA LYS A 222 -23.46 21.41 -15.04
C LYS A 222 -22.33 21.09 -14.08
N PHE A 223 -21.95 19.82 -13.95
CA PHE A 223 -20.89 19.35 -13.06
C PHE A 223 -19.60 19.09 -13.84
N SER A 224 -18.46 19.58 -13.33
CA SER A 224 -17.14 19.33 -13.94
C SER A 224 -16.18 18.64 -12.97
N TYR A 225 -15.90 17.35 -13.22
CA TYR A 225 -14.84 16.61 -12.57
C TYR A 225 -13.44 17.22 -12.85
N ALA A 226 -13.24 17.71 -14.08
CA ALA A 226 -11.99 18.32 -14.51
C ALA A 226 -11.67 19.61 -13.74
N ALA A 227 -12.68 20.36 -13.26
CA ALA A 227 -12.48 21.55 -12.45
C ALA A 227 -11.87 21.21 -11.07
N ALA A 228 -12.36 20.15 -10.45
CA ALA A 228 -11.93 19.73 -9.11
C ALA A 228 -10.57 19.04 -9.09
N TYR A 229 -10.36 18.07 -10.00
CA TYR A 229 -9.26 17.11 -9.88
C TYR A 229 -8.18 17.26 -10.96
N ASN A 230 -8.43 18.06 -12.00
CA ASN A 230 -7.47 18.30 -13.09
C ASN A 230 -7.21 19.77 -13.39
N GLN A 231 -8.02 20.70 -12.89
CA GLN A 231 -7.95 22.18 -13.04
C GLN A 231 -8.00 22.63 -14.51
N LYS A 232 -8.62 21.83 -15.40
CA LYS A 232 -8.74 22.11 -16.85
C LYS A 232 -9.94 22.98 -17.21
N THR A 233 -10.94 22.99 -16.35
CA THR A 233 -12.11 23.85 -16.43
C THR A 233 -12.28 24.58 -15.11
N ILE A 234 -13.20 25.52 -15.05
CA ILE A 234 -13.55 26.29 -13.86
C ILE A 234 -15.04 26.06 -13.59
N GLN A 235 -15.37 25.54 -12.42
CA GLN A 235 -16.75 25.47 -11.96
C GLN A 235 -17.17 26.85 -11.48
N ALA A 236 -18.21 27.41 -12.07
CA ALA A 236 -18.68 28.77 -11.77
C ALA A 236 -19.88 28.79 -10.81
N ARG A 237 -20.66 27.71 -10.76
CA ARG A 237 -21.82 27.52 -9.85
C ARG A 237 -21.78 26.12 -9.27
N SER A 238 -22.31 25.96 -8.07
CA SER A 238 -22.41 24.66 -7.41
C SER A 238 -23.28 23.69 -8.22
N ALA A 239 -22.83 22.46 -8.30
CA ALA A 239 -23.54 21.38 -8.99
C ALA A 239 -23.07 20.02 -8.48
N GLY A 240 -23.96 19.03 -8.50
CA GLY A 240 -23.65 17.64 -8.21
C GLY A 240 -23.94 16.74 -9.40
N SER A 241 -23.41 15.52 -9.35
CA SER A 241 -23.64 14.50 -10.35
C SER A 241 -23.61 13.11 -9.74
N PRO A 242 -24.57 12.23 -10.04
CA PRO A 242 -24.36 10.81 -9.96
C PRO A 242 -23.15 10.44 -10.85
N ILE A 243 -22.40 9.44 -10.43
CA ILE A 243 -21.27 8.88 -11.17
C ILE A 243 -21.36 7.36 -11.13
N ALA A 244 -20.92 6.70 -12.20
CA ALA A 244 -20.76 5.26 -12.25
C ALA A 244 -19.42 4.95 -12.91
N GLY A 245 -18.79 3.84 -12.54
CA GLY A 245 -17.50 3.54 -13.12
C GLY A 245 -16.93 2.20 -12.75
N VAL A 246 -15.71 2.01 -13.22
CA VAL A 246 -14.91 0.82 -12.98
C VAL A 246 -13.58 1.22 -12.34
N MET A 247 -13.04 0.35 -11.49
CA MET A 247 -11.73 0.51 -10.90
C MET A 247 -10.97 -0.80 -10.98
N GLY A 248 -9.79 -0.78 -11.58
CA GLY A 248 -8.82 -1.85 -11.56
C GLY A 248 -7.72 -1.54 -10.53
N TYR A 249 -7.37 -2.54 -9.75
CA TYR A 249 -6.31 -2.47 -8.77
C TYR A 249 -5.36 -3.66 -8.93
N TYR A 250 -4.08 -3.38 -8.96
CA TYR A 250 -3.01 -4.36 -8.87
C TYR A 250 -2.02 -3.96 -7.80
N ALA A 251 -1.68 -4.90 -6.94
CA ALA A 251 -0.59 -4.74 -5.98
C ALA A 251 0.36 -5.93 -6.02
N ASP A 252 1.63 -5.68 -5.78
CA ASP A 252 2.71 -6.66 -5.73
C ASP A 252 3.57 -6.34 -4.50
N PHE A 253 3.39 -7.12 -3.44
CA PHE A 253 4.17 -7.07 -2.22
C PHE A 253 5.24 -8.15 -2.31
N LYS A 254 6.49 -7.74 -2.26
CA LYS A 254 7.63 -8.65 -2.38
C LYS A 254 8.58 -8.43 -1.19
N TYR A 255 8.71 -9.43 -0.33
CA TYR A 255 9.59 -9.46 0.83
C TYR A 255 10.38 -10.77 0.95
N ASN A 256 10.49 -11.56 -0.11
CA ASN A 256 11.22 -12.81 -0.20
C ASN A 256 12.74 -12.61 -0.30
N ASP A 257 13.30 -11.88 0.64
CA ASP A 257 14.75 -11.82 0.91
C ASP A 257 15.05 -12.82 2.03
N GLN A 258 16.20 -13.52 1.97
CA GLN A 258 16.55 -14.50 3.00
C GLN A 258 16.63 -13.89 4.40
N ARG A 259 17.07 -12.64 4.52
CA ARG A 259 17.10 -11.93 5.80
C ARG A 259 15.73 -11.68 6.41
N ASN A 260 14.66 -11.78 5.62
CA ASN A 260 13.27 -11.71 6.10
C ASN A 260 12.69 -13.12 6.32
N ALA A 261 13.54 -14.14 6.55
CA ALA A 261 13.11 -15.52 6.71
C ALA A 261 12.16 -15.74 7.88
N GLU A 262 12.34 -14.99 8.95
CA GLU A 262 11.43 -14.92 10.10
C GLU A 262 10.04 -14.46 9.69
N LEU A 263 9.92 -13.30 9.05
CA LEU A 263 8.63 -12.79 8.55
C LEU A 263 7.96 -13.80 7.61
N ILE A 264 8.71 -14.45 6.73
CA ILE A 264 8.19 -15.47 5.81
C ILE A 264 7.63 -16.66 6.62
N TYR A 265 8.30 -17.07 7.68
CA TYR A 265 7.85 -18.13 8.56
C TYR A 265 6.51 -17.78 9.24
N TRP A 266 6.43 -16.62 9.88
CA TRP A 266 5.21 -16.13 10.53
C TRP A 266 4.04 -15.84 9.55
N MET A 267 4.37 -15.66 8.28
CA MET A 267 3.39 -15.45 7.21
C MET A 267 2.99 -16.74 6.47
N ASP A 268 3.02 -17.91 7.13
CA ASP A 268 2.68 -19.22 6.53
C ASP A 268 3.49 -19.48 5.24
N GLY A 269 4.77 -19.15 5.25
CA GLY A 269 5.67 -19.32 4.11
C GLY A 269 5.46 -18.31 2.98
N ILE A 270 4.59 -17.33 3.10
CA ILE A 270 4.34 -16.36 2.05
C ILE A 270 5.50 -15.35 2.00
N GLY A 271 6.21 -15.26 0.88
CA GLY A 271 7.28 -14.27 0.65
C GLY A 271 6.92 -13.25 -0.45
N ARG A 272 5.83 -13.49 -1.19
CA ARG A 272 5.31 -12.55 -2.17
C ARG A 272 3.80 -12.71 -2.34
N LEU A 273 3.09 -11.58 -2.22
CA LEU A 273 1.64 -11.49 -2.42
C LEU A 273 1.34 -10.57 -3.61
N ARG A 274 0.51 -11.03 -4.55
CA ARG A 274 -0.01 -10.23 -5.65
C ARG A 274 -1.52 -10.25 -5.63
N GLN A 275 -2.11 -9.06 -5.64
CA GLN A 275 -3.54 -8.87 -5.63
C GLN A 275 -4.01 -8.24 -6.93
N TYR A 276 -5.04 -8.79 -7.53
CA TYR A 276 -5.71 -8.29 -8.75
C TYR A 276 -7.18 -8.09 -8.44
N GLN A 277 -7.67 -6.88 -8.62
CA GLN A 277 -9.09 -6.58 -8.43
C GLN A 277 -9.62 -5.74 -9.58
N LEU A 278 -10.86 -6.02 -9.98
CA LEU A 278 -11.66 -5.19 -10.85
C LEU A 278 -13.02 -5.01 -10.17
N GLY A 279 -13.39 -3.77 -9.91
CA GLY A 279 -14.65 -3.41 -9.30
C GLY A 279 -15.48 -2.53 -10.21
N VAL A 280 -16.78 -2.61 -10.03
CA VAL A 280 -17.79 -1.73 -10.63
C VAL A 280 -18.52 -1.02 -9.51
N GLY A 281 -18.88 0.24 -9.72
CA GLY A 281 -19.53 1.00 -8.66
C GLY A 281 -20.29 2.20 -9.16
N ALA A 282 -21.11 2.73 -8.27
CA ALA A 282 -21.83 3.96 -8.48
C ALA A 282 -21.74 4.83 -7.20
N GLY A 283 -21.80 6.12 -7.38
CA GLY A 283 -21.66 7.06 -6.29
C GLY A 283 -22.13 8.46 -6.66
N TYR A 284 -21.70 9.41 -5.88
CA TYR A 284 -22.06 10.80 -6.08
C TYR A 284 -20.86 11.72 -5.90
N ALA A 285 -20.82 12.77 -6.71
CA ALA A 285 -19.83 13.83 -6.60
C ALA A 285 -20.54 15.19 -6.55
N TYR A 286 -20.04 16.10 -5.71
CA TYR A 286 -20.57 17.43 -5.55
C TYR A 286 -19.47 18.48 -5.59
N ASN A 287 -19.72 19.55 -6.37
CA ASN A 287 -18.88 20.73 -6.50
C ASN A 287 -19.60 21.91 -5.84
N PHE A 288 -19.06 22.39 -4.74
CA PHE A 288 -19.55 23.58 -4.03
C PHE A 288 -18.69 24.79 -4.37
N VAL A 289 -19.32 25.86 -4.81
CA VAL A 289 -18.67 27.13 -5.18
C VAL A 289 -19.13 28.20 -4.19
N PRO A 290 -18.39 28.40 -3.06
CA PRO A 290 -18.78 29.37 -2.04
C PRO A 290 -18.61 30.85 -2.50
N ALA A 291 -17.59 31.07 -3.35
CA ALA A 291 -17.28 32.40 -3.88
C ALA A 291 -16.58 32.31 -5.24
N LYS A 292 -16.49 33.43 -5.95
CA LYS A 292 -15.81 33.50 -7.26
C LYS A 292 -14.35 32.99 -7.16
N GLY A 293 -14.03 32.02 -7.99
CA GLY A 293 -12.70 31.41 -8.03
C GLY A 293 -12.52 30.22 -7.09
N TRP A 294 -13.33 30.06 -6.05
CA TRP A 294 -13.27 28.95 -5.12
C TRP A 294 -14.09 27.77 -5.58
N LEU A 295 -13.57 26.58 -5.33
CA LEU A 295 -14.25 25.31 -5.56
C LEU A 295 -13.88 24.34 -4.45
N ILE A 296 -14.86 23.79 -3.76
CA ILE A 296 -14.72 22.66 -2.84
C ILE A 296 -15.45 21.49 -3.48
N SER A 297 -14.82 20.35 -3.59
CA SER A 297 -15.40 19.15 -4.21
C SER A 297 -15.25 17.94 -3.30
N ALA A 298 -16.29 17.12 -3.26
CA ALA A 298 -16.28 15.83 -2.61
C ALA A 298 -16.88 14.77 -3.54
N MET A 299 -16.35 13.56 -3.48
CA MET A 299 -16.81 12.39 -4.23
C MET A 299 -16.70 11.16 -3.35
N ALA A 300 -17.71 10.31 -3.36
CA ALA A 300 -17.69 9.00 -2.73
C ALA A 300 -18.33 7.97 -3.66
N MET A 301 -17.70 6.79 -3.75
CA MET A 301 -18.18 5.71 -4.61
C MET A 301 -17.85 4.36 -3.98
N PRO A 302 -18.84 3.64 -3.43
CA PRO A 302 -18.74 2.23 -3.12
C PRO A 302 -18.59 1.42 -4.42
N MET A 303 -17.84 0.32 -4.34
CA MET A 303 -17.48 -0.51 -5.48
C MET A 303 -17.62 -1.98 -5.13
N LEU A 304 -18.39 -2.72 -5.92
CA LEU A 304 -18.46 -4.17 -5.85
C LEU A 304 -17.35 -4.78 -6.70
N THR A 305 -16.51 -5.59 -6.09
CA THR A 305 -15.41 -6.26 -6.79
C THR A 305 -15.95 -7.45 -7.57
N VAL A 306 -15.87 -7.41 -8.90
CA VAL A 306 -16.31 -8.49 -9.79
C VAL A 306 -15.19 -9.48 -10.14
N VAL A 307 -13.93 -9.01 -10.11
CA VAL A 307 -12.75 -9.87 -10.16
C VAL A 307 -11.92 -9.60 -8.90
N ASN A 308 -11.64 -10.64 -8.15
CA ASN A 308 -10.84 -10.57 -6.95
C ASN A 308 -9.94 -11.81 -6.89
N ARG A 309 -8.68 -11.65 -7.32
CA ARG A 309 -7.73 -12.75 -7.44
C ARG A 309 -6.47 -12.46 -6.64
N THR A 310 -6.13 -13.37 -5.76
CA THR A 310 -4.87 -13.35 -5.02
C THR A 310 -3.92 -14.42 -5.57
N ARG A 311 -2.66 -14.06 -5.76
CA ARG A 311 -1.57 -14.97 -6.12
C ARG A 311 -0.44 -14.82 -5.12
N ILE A 312 -0.06 -15.91 -4.49
CA ILE A 312 1.02 -15.97 -3.53
C ILE A 312 2.17 -16.82 -4.06
N ASN A 313 3.39 -16.46 -3.68
CA ASN A 313 4.55 -17.34 -3.80
C ASN A 313 4.94 -17.77 -2.39
N THR A 314 5.03 -19.07 -2.19
CA THR A 314 5.39 -19.67 -0.92
C THR A 314 6.85 -20.13 -0.91
N TYR A 315 7.43 -20.11 0.27
CA TYR A 315 8.82 -20.45 0.56
C TYR A 315 8.88 -21.30 1.83
N SER A 316 9.78 -22.24 1.90
CA SER A 316 10.25 -22.81 3.17
C SER A 316 11.36 -21.92 3.71
N SER A 317 11.41 -21.78 5.03
CA SER A 317 12.42 -21.03 5.76
C SER A 317 13.05 -21.96 6.79
N ASN A 318 14.35 -21.86 7.01
CA ASN A 318 15.06 -22.53 8.09
C ASN A 318 15.03 -21.73 9.41
N PHE A 319 14.22 -20.67 9.50
CA PHE A 319 14.14 -19.81 10.69
C PHE A 319 13.95 -20.62 11.98
N LYS A 320 13.02 -21.59 11.98
CA LYS A 320 12.76 -22.45 13.15
C LYS A 320 14.00 -23.19 13.61
N ASP A 321 14.76 -23.74 12.68
CA ASP A 321 15.98 -24.55 12.99
C ASP A 321 17.08 -23.65 13.56
N VAL A 322 17.35 -22.53 12.91
CA VAL A 322 18.33 -21.52 13.36
C VAL A 322 17.93 -20.93 14.70
N ALA A 323 16.65 -20.57 14.87
CA ALA A 323 16.15 -20.04 16.15
C ALA A 323 16.28 -21.07 17.28
N LYS A 324 16.05 -22.36 17.00
CA LYS A 324 16.20 -23.43 17.98
C LYS A 324 17.64 -23.64 18.40
N GLU A 325 18.56 -23.66 17.45
CA GLU A 325 20.01 -23.81 17.72
C GLU A 325 20.54 -22.63 18.54
N ASN A 326 20.11 -21.43 18.22
CA ASN A 326 20.60 -20.20 18.85
C ASN A 326 19.87 -19.83 20.14
N LEU A 327 18.64 -20.35 20.37
CA LEU A 327 17.90 -20.11 21.61
C LEU A 327 18.64 -20.67 22.83
N LEU A 328 19.23 -21.85 22.70
CA LEU A 328 20.04 -22.44 23.78
C LEU A 328 21.26 -21.57 24.10
N ALA A 329 21.93 -21.06 23.07
CA ALA A 329 23.06 -20.14 23.25
C ALA A 329 22.60 -18.83 23.92
N TYR A 330 21.47 -18.28 23.49
CA TYR A 330 20.87 -17.09 24.10
C TYR A 330 20.53 -17.30 25.57
N ILE A 331 19.80 -18.37 25.90
CA ILE A 331 19.44 -18.72 27.31
C ILE A 331 20.70 -18.88 28.17
N LEU A 332 21.71 -19.59 27.64
CA LEU A 332 22.96 -19.79 28.34
C LEU A 332 23.68 -18.46 28.64
N ILE A 333 23.76 -17.58 27.65
CA ILE A 333 24.41 -16.27 27.80
C ILE A 333 23.65 -15.37 28.76
N GLU A 334 22.31 -15.34 28.69
CA GLU A 334 21.49 -14.56 29.64
C GLU A 334 21.64 -15.10 31.06
N SER A 335 21.66 -16.43 31.24
CA SER A 335 21.94 -17.05 32.55
C SER A 335 23.35 -16.69 33.05
N MET A 336 24.35 -16.66 32.16
CA MET A 336 25.71 -16.25 32.52
C MET A 336 25.77 -14.77 32.90
N LYS A 337 24.98 -13.87 32.28
CA LYS A 337 24.87 -12.46 32.68
C LYS A 337 24.27 -12.33 34.08
N GLU A 338 23.17 -13.05 34.33
CA GLU A 338 22.54 -13.07 35.67
C GLU A 338 23.52 -13.54 36.73
N MET A 339 24.25 -14.65 36.51
CA MET A 339 25.25 -15.19 37.44
C MET A 339 26.45 -14.24 37.61
N ARG A 340 26.88 -13.54 36.54
CA ARG A 340 27.90 -12.49 36.62
C ARG A 340 27.44 -11.35 37.54
N ASP A 341 26.25 -10.84 37.31
CA ASP A 341 25.68 -9.70 38.04
C ASP A 341 25.38 -10.04 39.51
N ALA A 342 25.08 -11.33 39.77
CA ALA A 342 24.94 -11.87 41.12
C ALA A 342 26.31 -12.18 41.80
N GLY A 343 27.41 -12.17 41.05
CA GLY A 343 28.73 -12.53 41.58
C GLY A 343 28.91 -14.00 41.93
N GLU A 344 28.11 -14.87 41.33
CA GLU A 344 28.06 -16.33 41.66
C GLU A 344 29.21 -17.13 41.03
N ILE A 345 29.83 -16.60 39.96
CA ILE A 345 30.93 -17.29 39.30
C ILE A 345 32.13 -16.35 39.16
N GLU A 346 33.25 -16.76 39.80
CA GLU A 346 34.52 -16.04 39.76
C GLU A 346 35.09 -16.03 38.33
N GLY A 347 35.46 -14.86 37.80
CA GLY A 347 36.05 -14.65 36.49
C GLY A 347 35.05 -14.25 35.39
N LEU A 348 33.74 -14.35 35.60
CA LEU A 348 32.73 -13.89 34.63
C LEU A 348 32.71 -12.35 34.50
N GLU A 349 33.15 -11.62 35.53
CA GLU A 349 33.24 -10.16 35.51
C GLU A 349 34.19 -9.65 34.40
N ASN A 350 35.10 -10.47 33.91
CA ASN A 350 36.05 -10.13 32.83
C ASN A 350 35.57 -10.55 31.44
N VAL A 351 34.39 -11.19 31.34
CA VAL A 351 33.83 -11.65 30.06
C VAL A 351 32.86 -10.59 29.55
N ASP A 352 33.10 -10.09 28.33
CA ASP A 352 32.22 -9.14 27.66
C ASP A 352 30.99 -9.89 27.08
N LEU A 353 30.02 -10.18 27.93
CA LEU A 353 28.78 -10.83 27.58
C LEU A 353 27.76 -9.84 26.96
N ASP A 354 27.97 -8.53 27.16
CA ASP A 354 26.99 -7.50 26.76
C ASP A 354 27.10 -7.13 25.26
N ASN A 355 28.25 -7.42 24.64
CA ASN A 355 28.53 -7.14 23.23
C ASN A 355 28.45 -8.38 22.33
N ILE A 356 27.83 -9.46 22.78
CA ILE A 356 27.61 -10.62 21.93
C ILE A 356 26.59 -10.28 20.87
N ASP A 357 26.97 -10.41 19.61
CA ASP A 357 26.10 -10.19 18.47
C ASP A 357 25.14 -11.38 18.27
N TYR A 358 23.84 -11.13 18.44
CA TYR A 358 22.77 -12.12 18.23
C TYR A 358 22.11 -11.99 16.84
N ASP A 359 22.72 -11.29 15.89
CA ASP A 359 22.19 -11.20 14.54
C ASP A 359 22.52 -12.44 13.72
N PHE A 360 21.61 -13.42 13.72
CA PHE A 360 21.70 -14.65 12.95
C PHE A 360 21.08 -14.52 11.54
N THR A 361 20.80 -13.31 11.07
CA THR A 361 20.11 -13.12 9.78
C THR A 361 20.88 -13.62 8.57
N ASP A 362 22.20 -13.72 8.67
CA ASP A 362 23.05 -14.27 7.62
C ASP A 362 22.98 -15.81 7.52
N GLU A 363 22.52 -16.51 8.57
CA GLU A 363 22.33 -17.97 8.61
C GLU A 363 20.98 -18.38 7.99
N TYR A 364 20.07 -17.44 7.82
CA TYR A 364 18.77 -17.74 7.27
C TYR A 364 18.84 -18.11 5.80
N THR A 365 18.05 -19.11 5.44
CA THR A 365 17.85 -19.54 4.06
C THR A 365 16.37 -19.65 3.75
N ILE A 366 16.01 -19.31 2.52
CA ILE A 366 14.65 -19.51 2.01
C ILE A 366 14.69 -20.26 0.69
N LYS A 367 13.76 -21.19 0.50
CA LYS A 367 13.61 -21.97 -0.74
C LYS A 367 12.17 -21.88 -1.24
N GLY A 368 11.99 -21.51 -2.50
CA GLY A 368 10.66 -21.45 -3.11
C GLY A 368 10.00 -22.83 -3.12
N THR A 369 8.77 -22.91 -2.62
CA THR A 369 7.98 -24.16 -2.53
C THR A 369 6.84 -24.19 -3.54
N GLY A 370 6.35 -23.03 -3.98
CA GLY A 370 5.28 -23.04 -4.97
C GLY A 370 4.70 -21.68 -5.29
N VAL A 371 3.72 -21.70 -6.19
CA VAL A 371 2.93 -20.54 -6.57
C VAL A 371 1.46 -20.92 -6.56
N HIS A 372 0.68 -20.29 -5.70
CA HIS A 372 -0.72 -20.56 -5.54
C HIS A 372 -1.56 -19.37 -6.02
N SER A 373 -2.70 -19.65 -6.65
CA SER A 373 -3.60 -18.60 -7.12
C SER A 373 -5.02 -18.98 -6.78
N ARG A 374 -5.76 -18.02 -6.23
CA ARG A 374 -7.16 -18.19 -5.83
C ARG A 374 -8.00 -17.03 -6.30
N ASN A 375 -9.20 -17.34 -6.80
CA ASN A 375 -10.26 -16.35 -6.96
C ASN A 375 -11.00 -16.21 -5.63
N ASN A 376 -11.06 -14.98 -5.13
CA ASN A 376 -11.73 -14.68 -3.88
C ASN A 376 -13.20 -14.34 -4.12
N ARG A 377 -13.98 -14.31 -3.03
CA ARG A 377 -15.39 -13.88 -3.07
C ARG A 377 -15.51 -12.41 -3.45
N LEU A 378 -16.72 -11.99 -3.79
CA LEU A 378 -17.06 -10.59 -3.96
C LEU A 378 -16.67 -9.80 -2.69
N ALA A 379 -16.10 -8.62 -2.90
CA ALA A 379 -15.73 -7.72 -1.82
C ALA A 379 -16.31 -6.32 -2.10
N LEU A 380 -16.68 -5.63 -1.02
CA LEU A 380 -17.06 -4.23 -1.10
C LEU A 380 -15.82 -3.37 -0.84
N ASN A 381 -15.44 -2.60 -1.83
CA ASN A 381 -14.37 -1.59 -1.76
C ASN A 381 -14.98 -0.20 -1.80
N TYR A 382 -14.23 0.82 -1.50
CA TYR A 382 -14.69 2.19 -1.69
C TYR A 382 -13.55 3.14 -2.06
N THR A 383 -13.90 4.18 -2.81
CA THR A 383 -13.00 5.30 -3.12
C THR A 383 -13.67 6.61 -2.75
N THR A 384 -12.90 7.48 -2.10
CA THR A 384 -13.33 8.84 -1.77
C THR A 384 -12.31 9.83 -2.28
N ARG A 385 -12.80 11.01 -2.69
CA ARG A 385 -11.95 12.13 -3.14
C ARG A 385 -12.48 13.43 -2.60
N ILE A 386 -11.56 14.27 -2.19
CA ILE A 386 -11.85 15.65 -1.80
C ILE A 386 -10.92 16.58 -2.57
N SER A 387 -11.35 17.82 -2.81
CA SER A 387 -10.53 18.84 -3.44
C SER A 387 -10.95 20.23 -3.05
N VAL A 388 -9.99 21.09 -2.85
CA VAL A 388 -10.17 22.54 -2.71
C VAL A 388 -9.33 23.21 -3.78
N THR A 389 -9.94 24.08 -4.59
CA THR A 389 -9.26 24.79 -5.67
C THR A 389 -9.60 26.28 -5.58
N TYR A 390 -8.56 27.09 -5.72
CA TYR A 390 -8.73 28.54 -5.93
C TYR A 390 -8.14 28.95 -7.27
N ASN A 391 -8.93 29.64 -8.09
CA ASN A 391 -8.55 30.09 -9.44
C ASN A 391 -8.53 31.61 -9.50
N TRP A 392 -7.43 32.19 -9.98
CA TRP A 392 -7.37 33.62 -10.27
C TRP A 392 -6.67 33.87 -11.63
N LYS A 393 -7.37 34.51 -12.53
CA LYS A 393 -6.87 34.70 -13.92
C LYS A 393 -6.43 33.35 -14.52
N ARG A 394 -5.16 33.20 -14.89
CA ARG A 394 -4.54 31.98 -15.41
C ARG A 394 -3.91 31.08 -14.36
N TYR A 395 -3.82 31.54 -13.12
CA TYR A 395 -3.20 30.76 -12.04
C TYR A 395 -4.23 29.95 -11.26
N PHE A 396 -3.75 28.97 -10.55
CA PHE A 396 -4.56 28.20 -9.60
C PHE A 396 -3.70 27.63 -8.48
N ILE A 397 -4.33 27.45 -7.31
CA ILE A 397 -3.85 26.62 -6.22
C ILE A 397 -4.88 25.51 -6.03
N ASN A 398 -4.41 24.30 -5.82
CA ASN A 398 -5.28 23.14 -5.57
C ASN A 398 -4.70 22.27 -4.47
N ALA A 399 -5.53 21.88 -3.52
CA ALA A 399 -5.28 20.79 -2.60
C ALA A 399 -6.29 19.68 -2.89
N ASN A 400 -5.85 18.44 -3.04
CA ASN A 400 -6.75 17.31 -3.24
C ASN A 400 -6.25 16.06 -2.54
N GLY A 401 -7.19 15.27 -2.02
CA GLY A 401 -6.94 13.99 -1.39
C GLY A 401 -7.75 12.88 -2.04
N GLN A 402 -7.24 11.68 -1.95
CA GLN A 402 -7.93 10.45 -2.33
C GLN A 402 -7.63 9.39 -1.29
N PHE A 403 -8.65 8.63 -0.92
CA PHE A 403 -8.55 7.44 -0.11
C PHE A 403 -9.21 6.28 -0.86
N ASN A 404 -8.54 5.14 -0.88
CA ASN A 404 -9.05 3.89 -1.43
C ASN A 404 -8.89 2.80 -0.39
N ASN A 405 -9.92 1.96 -0.25
CA ASN A 405 -9.89 0.75 0.55
C ASN A 405 -10.16 -0.44 -0.37
N PHE A 406 -9.31 -1.45 -0.30
CA PHE A 406 -9.40 -2.69 -1.06
C PHE A 406 -9.35 -3.87 -0.11
N ASN A 407 -10.43 -4.67 -0.10
CA ASN A 407 -10.54 -5.86 0.73
C ASN A 407 -10.11 -7.11 -0.03
N TYR A 408 -9.41 -8.02 0.65
CA TYR A 408 -9.01 -9.31 0.09
C TYR A 408 -9.18 -10.44 1.11
N LYS A 409 -9.23 -11.68 0.60
CA LYS A 409 -9.27 -12.87 1.42
C LYS A 409 -8.55 -14.02 0.70
N HIS A 410 -7.69 -14.73 1.42
CA HIS A 410 -7.02 -15.93 0.92
C HIS A 410 -6.93 -16.97 2.02
N LYS A 411 -7.61 -18.13 1.85
CA LYS A 411 -7.72 -19.18 2.87
C LYS A 411 -8.19 -18.61 4.23
N ALA A 412 -7.42 -18.87 5.31
CA ALA A 412 -7.62 -18.29 6.64
C ALA A 412 -7.18 -16.82 6.71
N MET A 413 -6.25 -16.39 5.83
CA MET A 413 -5.77 -15.02 5.78
C MET A 413 -6.79 -14.10 5.11
N HIS A 414 -7.13 -12.99 5.75
CA HIS A 414 -7.92 -11.91 5.18
C HIS A 414 -7.32 -10.57 5.58
N GLY A 415 -7.72 -9.52 4.89
CA GLY A 415 -7.20 -8.20 5.21
C GLY A 415 -7.69 -7.13 4.26
N HIS A 416 -7.13 -5.95 4.45
CA HIS A 416 -7.42 -4.82 3.60
C HIS A 416 -6.15 -4.02 3.30
N LEU A 417 -6.17 -3.36 2.16
CA LEU A 417 -5.19 -2.37 1.78
C LEU A 417 -5.84 -1.00 1.77
N ASN A 418 -5.27 -0.09 2.52
CA ASN A 418 -5.60 1.32 2.49
C ASN A 418 -4.51 2.06 1.74
N ASP A 419 -4.91 2.85 0.74
CA ASP A 419 -4.02 3.71 -0.02
C ASP A 419 -4.58 5.12 -0.03
N TRP A 420 -3.84 6.06 0.55
CA TRP A 420 -4.26 7.44 0.57
C TRP A 420 -3.14 8.40 0.18
N TYR A 421 -3.54 9.51 -0.36
CA TYR A 421 -2.63 10.63 -0.60
C TYR A 421 -3.34 11.98 -0.49
N ILE A 422 -2.56 12.99 -0.17
CA ILE A 422 -2.92 14.40 -0.26
C ILE A 422 -1.89 15.08 -1.15
N ASN A 423 -2.36 15.86 -2.12
CA ASN A 423 -1.52 16.70 -2.96
C ASN A 423 -1.86 18.17 -2.69
N ALA A 424 -0.84 19.00 -2.62
CA ALA A 424 -0.93 20.45 -2.76
C ALA A 424 -0.21 20.87 -4.03
N SER A 425 -0.78 21.74 -4.84
CA SER A 425 -0.18 22.18 -6.11
C SER A 425 -0.48 23.63 -6.42
N VAL A 426 0.51 24.27 -7.06
CA VAL A 426 0.38 25.62 -7.62
C VAL A 426 0.69 25.52 -9.12
N GLY A 427 -0.10 26.18 -9.94
CA GLY A 427 0.06 26.06 -11.38
C GLY A 427 -0.44 27.25 -12.17
N VAL A 428 -0.08 27.21 -13.44
CA VAL A 428 -0.42 28.23 -14.45
C VAL A 428 -1.00 27.57 -15.70
N ARG A 429 -1.95 28.24 -16.32
CA ARG A 429 -2.49 27.89 -17.65
C ARG A 429 -1.81 28.79 -18.68
N LEU A 430 -1.28 28.16 -19.74
CA LEU A 430 -0.47 28.76 -20.79
C LEU A 430 -1.14 28.56 -22.15
#